data_75f44de32e67cb47d2ae2cd3cdde38da
#
_entry.id   75f44de32e67cb47d2ae2cd3cdde38da
#
_cell.length_a   1.000
_cell.length_b   1.000
_cell.length_c   1.000
_cell.angle_alpha   90.00
_cell.angle_beta   90.00
_cell.angle_gamma   90.00
#
_symmetry.space_group_name_H-M   'P 1'
#
loop_
_entity.id
_entity.type
_entity.pdbx_description
1 polymer ?
#
loop_
_entity_poly.entity_id
_entity_poly.type
_entity_poly.pdbx_seq_one_letter_code
_entity_poly.pdbx_strand_id
1 'polypeptide(L)'
;MTNTEDLTKVKKKGGARPGAGRKPLIGAKTTTVILTEDLLIQLKRLGGSSWIRSQIAATIKPSPAKTAEEVFKALPYPAEDISVEKAPDNSMDQAGIYEGTVLFIRKKARAKVGDIVLLEYEGKKTLRRFTAAEREFRLVPESSHSGLTDFILPQGAELAHLGIVAYILSRP
;
A
#
# COMPACT_ATOMS: atom_id res chain seq x y z
N MET A 1 71.23 -23.05 -15.17
CA MET A 1 70.23 -23.62 -14.23
C MET A 1 69.61 -22.43 -13.51
N THR A 2 68.57 -21.88 -14.07
CA THR A 2 67.93 -20.70 -13.52
C THR A 2 66.53 -21.09 -13.10
N ASN A 3 66.32 -20.98 -11.86
CA ASN A 3 65.10 -21.28 -11.16
C ASN A 3 64.05 -20.18 -11.49
N THR A 4 62.97 -20.60 -12.11
CA THR A 4 61.83 -19.70 -12.34
C THR A 4 60.68 -20.22 -11.51
N GLU A 5 60.71 -19.86 -10.23
CA GLU A 5 59.54 -20.04 -9.37
C GLU A 5 58.86 -18.70 -9.16
N ASP A 6 57.59 -18.76 -9.46
CA ASP A 6 56.53 -18.13 -8.74
C ASP A 6 56.19 -16.67 -8.93
N LEU A 7 55.08 -16.45 -9.54
CA LEU A 7 54.25 -15.28 -9.30
C LEU A 7 52.76 -15.53 -9.62
N THR A 8 52.09 -16.40 -8.86
CA THR A 8 50.64 -16.39 -8.80
C THR A 8 50.13 -16.43 -7.36
N LYS A 9 50.45 -15.39 -6.60
CA LYS A 9 49.68 -15.11 -5.37
C LYS A 9 48.35 -14.47 -5.76
N VAL A 10 47.34 -15.30 -6.06
CA VAL A 10 45.96 -14.86 -6.14
C VAL A 10 45.55 -14.34 -4.75
N LYS A 11 45.37 -13.03 -4.61
CA LYS A 11 44.77 -12.44 -3.40
C LYS A 11 43.38 -13.04 -3.22
N LYS A 12 43.22 -13.95 -2.26
CA LYS A 12 41.91 -14.42 -1.81
C LYS A 12 41.09 -13.20 -1.36
N LYS A 13 40.03 -12.85 -2.10
CA LYS A 13 39.00 -11.91 -1.64
C LYS A 13 38.51 -12.39 -0.27
N GLY A 14 38.61 -11.56 0.74
CA GLY A 14 38.15 -11.87 2.08
C GLY A 14 36.71 -12.39 2.04
N GLY A 15 36.50 -13.58 2.60
CA GLY A 15 35.18 -14.19 2.67
C GLY A 15 34.21 -13.31 3.47
N ALA A 16 32.95 -13.33 3.08
CA ALA A 16 31.88 -12.64 3.79
C ALA A 16 31.85 -13.12 5.26
N ARG A 17 32.05 -12.21 6.21
CA ARG A 17 31.93 -12.52 7.63
C ARG A 17 30.46 -12.52 8.03
N PRO A 18 29.95 -13.53 8.76
CA PRO A 18 28.62 -13.49 9.31
C PRO A 18 28.42 -12.20 10.14
N GLY A 19 27.41 -11.40 9.81
CA GLY A 19 27.14 -10.11 10.47
C GLY A 19 27.86 -8.89 9.91
N ALA A 20 28.76 -9.03 8.92
CA ALA A 20 29.38 -7.91 8.23
C ALA A 20 28.44 -7.41 7.11
N GLY A 21 27.62 -6.45 7.43
CA GLY A 21 26.73 -5.79 6.49
C GLY A 21 25.72 -4.92 7.21
N ARG A 22 25.17 -3.93 6.49
CA ARG A 22 24.11 -3.09 7.01
C ARG A 22 22.86 -3.96 7.22
N LYS A 23 22.30 -3.95 8.44
CA LYS A 23 21.03 -4.66 8.71
C LYS A 23 19.98 -4.26 7.69
N PRO A 24 19.28 -5.21 7.03
CA PRO A 24 18.23 -4.88 6.11
C PRO A 24 17.10 -4.14 6.83
N LEU A 25 16.58 -3.08 6.21
CA LEU A 25 15.40 -2.39 6.70
C LEU A 25 14.18 -3.26 6.38
N ILE A 26 13.43 -3.65 7.39
CA ILE A 26 12.21 -4.44 7.22
C ILE A 26 11.22 -3.64 6.37
N GLY A 27 10.65 -4.27 5.33
CA GLY A 27 9.70 -3.64 4.41
C GLY A 27 10.30 -2.65 3.40
N ALA A 28 11.66 -2.55 3.32
CA ALA A 28 12.31 -1.65 2.38
C ALA A 28 12.10 -2.10 0.93
N LYS A 29 11.61 -1.19 0.09
CA LYS A 29 11.58 -1.32 -1.37
C LYS A 29 12.63 -0.40 -1.99
N THR A 30 13.24 -0.81 -3.09
CA THR A 30 14.21 0.01 -3.81
C THR A 30 13.49 0.91 -4.81
N THR A 31 13.83 2.20 -4.79
CA THR A 31 13.40 3.18 -5.80
C THR A 31 14.66 3.77 -6.44
N THR A 32 14.70 3.82 -7.76
CA THR A 32 15.80 4.42 -8.52
C THR A 32 15.42 5.83 -8.95
N VAL A 33 16.29 6.79 -8.66
CA VAL A 33 16.15 8.18 -9.10
C VAL A 33 17.34 8.51 -9.98
N ILE A 34 17.08 9.07 -11.17
CA ILE A 34 18.11 9.52 -12.09
C ILE A 34 18.46 10.96 -11.70
N LEU A 35 19.73 11.22 -11.41
CA LEU A 35 20.25 12.54 -11.03
C LEU A 35 21.36 12.95 -12.00
N THR A 36 21.48 14.24 -12.27
CA THR A 36 22.66 14.81 -12.94
C THR A 36 23.90 14.65 -12.05
N GLU A 37 25.08 14.72 -12.65
CA GLU A 37 26.34 14.55 -11.89
C GLU A 37 26.48 15.56 -10.75
N ASP A 38 26.13 16.83 -10.98
CA ASP A 38 26.14 17.90 -9.96
C ASP A 38 25.22 17.58 -8.79
N LEU A 39 23.99 17.14 -9.07
CA LEU A 39 23.04 16.74 -8.04
C LEU A 39 23.50 15.53 -7.26
N LEU A 40 24.18 14.60 -7.92
CA LEU A 40 24.75 13.42 -7.26
C LEU A 40 25.89 13.80 -6.31
N ILE A 41 26.75 14.75 -6.69
CA ILE A 41 27.82 15.28 -5.85
C ILE A 41 27.21 15.98 -4.63
N GLN A 42 26.23 16.84 -4.83
CA GLN A 42 25.52 17.51 -3.74
C GLN A 42 24.84 16.53 -2.80
N LEU A 43 24.15 15.53 -3.34
CA LEU A 43 23.50 14.49 -2.54
C LEU A 43 24.50 13.72 -1.68
N LYS A 44 25.67 13.36 -2.22
CA LYS A 44 26.74 12.70 -1.46
C LYS A 44 27.23 13.58 -0.30
N ARG A 45 27.43 14.89 -0.51
CA ARG A 45 27.83 15.86 0.53
C ARG A 45 26.80 15.96 1.64
N LEU A 46 25.50 15.86 1.31
CA LEU A 46 24.39 15.93 2.27
C LEU A 46 24.18 14.62 3.06
N GLY A 47 24.86 13.53 2.74
CA GLY A 47 24.72 12.25 3.42
C GLY A 47 24.01 11.17 2.60
N GLY A 48 23.83 11.38 1.29
CA GLY A 48 23.35 10.40 0.35
C GLY A 48 21.91 9.94 0.65
N SER A 49 21.67 8.65 0.53
CA SER A 49 20.35 8.05 0.75
C SER A 49 19.81 8.22 2.17
N SER A 50 20.67 8.44 3.14
CA SER A 50 20.26 8.70 4.53
C SER A 50 19.60 10.07 4.66
N TRP A 51 20.19 11.08 4.02
CA TRP A 51 19.63 12.43 3.97
C TRP A 51 18.28 12.43 3.24
N ILE A 52 18.15 11.75 2.09
CA ILE A 52 16.88 11.64 1.38
C ILE A 52 15.80 11.07 2.31
N ARG A 53 16.10 9.97 3.01
CA ARG A 53 15.14 9.37 3.95
C ARG A 53 14.73 10.31 5.07
N SER A 54 15.68 11.07 5.63
CA SER A 54 15.35 12.05 6.67
C SER A 54 14.52 13.21 6.15
N GLN A 55 14.76 13.68 4.91
CA GLN A 55 13.93 14.72 4.29
C GLN A 55 12.51 14.22 4.00
N ILE A 56 12.38 13.01 3.47
CA ILE A 56 11.07 12.38 3.26
C ILE A 56 10.36 12.24 4.61
N ALA A 57 11.03 11.72 5.64
CA ALA A 57 10.46 11.56 6.98
C ALA A 57 10.07 12.91 7.62
N ALA A 58 10.85 13.96 7.39
CA ALA A 58 10.55 15.32 7.86
C ALA A 58 9.38 15.97 7.09
N THR A 59 9.23 15.62 5.80
CA THR A 59 8.14 16.12 4.95
C THR A 59 6.84 15.37 5.21
N ILE A 60 6.93 14.09 5.56
CA ILE A 60 5.82 13.31 6.11
C ILE A 60 5.66 13.74 7.57
N LYS A 61 5.31 15.01 7.81
CA LYS A 61 4.71 15.36 9.09
C LYS A 61 3.46 14.49 9.19
N PRO A 62 3.26 13.74 10.28
CA PRO A 62 1.95 13.16 10.51
C PRO A 62 0.97 14.34 10.45
N SER A 63 0.18 14.40 9.38
CA SER A 63 -0.95 15.33 9.34
C SER A 63 -1.69 15.04 10.63
N PRO A 64 -1.99 16.05 11.47
CA PRO A 64 -2.74 15.78 12.70
C PRO A 64 -3.91 14.91 12.31
N ALA A 65 -4.06 13.78 12.99
CA ALA A 65 -5.07 12.78 12.64
C ALA A 65 -6.40 13.52 12.49
N LYS A 66 -6.89 13.62 11.27
CA LYS A 66 -8.16 14.32 11.02
C LYS A 66 -9.23 13.59 11.82
N THR A 67 -10.00 14.33 12.56
CA THR A 67 -11.16 13.76 13.23
C THR A 67 -12.17 13.29 12.19
N ALA A 68 -13.00 12.33 12.53
CA ALA A 68 -14.06 11.88 11.62
C ALA A 68 -14.96 13.06 11.18
N GLU A 69 -15.19 14.03 12.07
CA GLU A 69 -15.98 15.23 11.79
C GLU A 69 -15.29 16.15 10.76
N GLU A 70 -13.99 16.38 10.88
CA GLU A 70 -13.23 17.17 9.91
C GLU A 70 -13.21 16.52 8.53
N VAL A 71 -13.06 15.20 8.48
CA VAL A 71 -13.13 14.44 7.22
C VAL A 71 -14.52 14.56 6.62
N PHE A 72 -15.57 14.35 7.42
CA PHE A 72 -16.96 14.42 6.97
C PHE A 72 -17.29 15.78 6.33
N LYS A 73 -16.85 16.88 6.97
CA LYS A 73 -17.02 18.24 6.44
C LYS A 73 -16.24 18.52 5.15
N ALA A 74 -15.13 17.83 4.95
CA ALA A 74 -14.25 18.03 3.79
C ALA A 74 -14.63 17.16 2.58
N LEU A 75 -15.52 16.18 2.74
CA LEU A 75 -15.95 15.33 1.64
C LEU A 75 -16.82 16.11 0.63
N PRO A 76 -16.56 15.94 -0.69
CA PRO A 76 -17.29 16.66 -1.74
C PRO A 76 -18.64 15.98 -2.07
N TYR A 77 -19.34 15.46 -1.05
CA TYR A 77 -20.59 14.72 -1.20
C TYR A 77 -21.63 15.23 -0.22
N PRO A 78 -22.94 15.17 -0.59
CA PRO A 78 -24.02 15.47 0.35
C PRO A 78 -23.96 14.59 1.60
N ALA A 79 -24.22 15.16 2.75
CA ALA A 79 -24.13 14.46 4.04
C ALA A 79 -25.06 13.23 4.11
N GLU A 80 -26.24 13.33 3.49
CA GLU A 80 -27.24 12.26 3.41
C GLU A 80 -26.77 11.07 2.57
N ASP A 81 -25.81 11.26 1.67
CA ASP A 81 -25.25 10.20 0.85
C ASP A 81 -24.06 9.47 1.51
N ILE A 82 -23.58 9.99 2.63
CA ILE A 82 -22.45 9.40 3.38
C ILE A 82 -22.95 8.71 4.62
N SER A 83 -22.47 7.48 4.86
CA SER A 83 -22.52 6.84 6.18
C SER A 83 -21.10 6.62 6.70
N VAL A 84 -20.97 6.60 8.02
CA VAL A 84 -19.71 6.27 8.69
C VAL A 84 -19.87 4.87 9.24
N GLU A 85 -19.00 3.98 8.78
CA GLU A 85 -19.02 2.56 9.14
C GLU A 85 -17.64 2.16 9.70
N LYS A 86 -17.58 1.04 10.38
CA LYS A 86 -16.31 0.38 10.70
C LYS A 86 -16.09 -0.76 9.74
N ALA A 87 -14.85 -0.95 9.30
CA ALA A 87 -14.48 -2.10 8.50
C ALA A 87 -14.87 -3.38 9.26
N PRO A 88 -15.66 -4.27 8.63
CA PRO A 88 -16.24 -5.42 9.31
C PRO A 88 -15.26 -6.57 9.51
N ASP A 89 -14.20 -6.61 8.72
CA ASP A 89 -13.22 -7.69 8.68
C ASP A 89 -11.85 -7.21 8.13
N ASN A 90 -10.90 -8.14 8.05
CA ASN A 90 -9.56 -7.90 7.48
C ASN A 90 -9.46 -8.29 6.00
N SER A 91 -10.57 -8.31 5.27
CA SER A 91 -10.57 -8.71 3.84
C SER A 91 -9.82 -7.75 2.91
N MET A 92 -9.44 -6.58 3.41
CA MET A 92 -8.71 -5.53 2.68
C MET A 92 -7.48 -5.03 3.44
N ASP A 93 -6.83 -5.89 4.24
CA ASP A 93 -5.66 -5.53 5.06
C ASP A 93 -4.45 -5.12 4.20
N GLN A 94 -4.28 -5.71 3.01
CA GLN A 94 -3.24 -5.31 2.06
C GLN A 94 -3.51 -3.95 1.42
N ALA A 95 -4.75 -3.48 1.43
CA ALA A 95 -5.13 -2.12 1.08
C ALA A 95 -5.02 -1.14 2.27
N GLY A 96 -4.54 -1.60 3.43
CA GLY A 96 -4.41 -0.80 4.64
C GLY A 96 -5.72 -0.62 5.41
N ILE A 97 -6.73 -1.45 5.15
CA ILE A 97 -8.02 -1.43 5.85
C ILE A 97 -8.09 -2.67 6.74
N TYR A 98 -8.01 -2.44 8.04
CA TYR A 98 -8.11 -3.47 9.06
C TYR A 98 -9.48 -3.42 9.73
N GLU A 99 -9.91 -4.52 10.32
CA GLU A 99 -11.13 -4.57 11.11
C GLU A 99 -11.21 -3.42 12.12
N GLY A 100 -12.36 -2.75 12.18
CA GLY A 100 -12.59 -1.59 13.04
C GLY A 100 -12.06 -0.26 12.49
N THR A 101 -11.37 -0.24 11.34
CA THR A 101 -11.00 1.01 10.64
C THR A 101 -12.25 1.81 10.30
N VAL A 102 -12.24 3.11 10.59
CA VAL A 102 -13.37 3.99 10.28
C VAL A 102 -13.38 4.32 8.79
N LEU A 103 -14.52 4.05 8.16
CA LEU A 103 -14.76 4.23 6.74
C LEU A 103 -15.90 5.22 6.50
N PHE A 104 -15.74 6.08 5.51
CA PHE A 104 -16.81 6.92 5.00
C PHE A 104 -17.34 6.27 3.72
N ILE A 105 -18.57 5.84 3.77
CA ILE A 105 -19.23 5.06 2.71
C ILE A 105 -20.22 5.94 1.97
N ARG A 106 -20.06 6.00 0.66
CA ARG A 106 -20.98 6.69 -0.24
C ARG A 106 -22.07 5.71 -0.70
N LYS A 107 -23.30 5.88 -0.19
CA LYS A 107 -24.41 4.92 -0.34
C LYS A 107 -24.98 4.79 -1.74
N LYS A 108 -25.18 5.90 -2.42
CA LYS A 108 -25.91 5.96 -3.70
C LYS A 108 -25.01 6.06 -4.94
N ALA A 109 -23.76 5.68 -4.81
CA ALA A 109 -22.80 5.78 -5.90
C ALA A 109 -22.79 4.50 -6.72
N ARG A 110 -22.65 4.63 -8.04
CA ARG A 110 -22.36 3.50 -8.92
C ARG A 110 -20.87 3.14 -8.80
N ALA A 111 -20.58 1.90 -8.50
CA ALA A 111 -19.22 1.40 -8.40
C ALA A 111 -18.49 1.45 -9.75
N LYS A 112 -17.24 1.83 -9.73
CA LYS A 112 -16.31 1.81 -10.87
C LYS A 112 -15.20 0.82 -10.58
N VAL A 113 -14.60 0.28 -11.65
CA VAL A 113 -13.41 -0.56 -11.52
C VAL A 113 -12.33 0.16 -10.74
N GLY A 114 -11.79 -0.52 -9.72
CA GLY A 114 -10.84 0.04 -8.78
C GLY A 114 -11.44 0.50 -7.45
N ASP A 115 -12.75 0.70 -7.36
CA ASP A 115 -13.40 1.08 -6.11
C ASP A 115 -13.38 -0.07 -5.09
N ILE A 116 -13.29 0.28 -3.82
CA ILE A 116 -13.55 -0.65 -2.71
C ILE A 116 -15.02 -0.50 -2.34
N VAL A 117 -15.75 -1.60 -2.37
CA VAL A 117 -17.18 -1.63 -2.09
C VAL A 117 -17.46 -2.37 -0.78
N LEU A 118 -18.39 -1.82 -0.01
CA LEU A 118 -18.99 -2.50 1.12
C LEU A 118 -20.22 -3.25 0.60
N LEU A 119 -20.28 -4.53 0.86
CA LEU A 119 -21.39 -5.39 0.44
C LEU A 119 -21.84 -6.28 1.59
N GLU A 120 -23.00 -6.87 1.44
CA GLU A 120 -23.51 -7.90 2.34
C GLU A 120 -23.55 -9.21 1.57
N TYR A 121 -22.92 -10.23 2.13
CA TYR A 121 -22.91 -11.57 1.60
C TYR A 121 -23.23 -12.56 2.72
N GLU A 122 -24.22 -13.41 2.50
CA GLU A 122 -24.72 -14.37 3.50
C GLU A 122 -25.01 -13.74 4.87
N GLY A 123 -25.59 -12.53 4.86
CA GLY A 123 -25.94 -11.80 6.08
C GLY A 123 -24.75 -11.17 6.81
N LYS A 124 -23.56 -11.19 6.22
CA LYS A 124 -22.35 -10.56 6.77
C LYS A 124 -21.85 -9.43 5.87
N LYS A 125 -21.51 -8.32 6.49
CA LYS A 125 -20.84 -7.24 5.77
C LYS A 125 -19.39 -7.64 5.47
N THR A 126 -18.89 -7.27 4.29
CA THR A 126 -17.50 -7.47 3.89
C THR A 126 -17.07 -6.41 2.89
N LEU A 127 -15.76 -6.24 2.73
CA LEU A 127 -15.17 -5.30 1.76
C LEU A 127 -14.52 -6.07 0.62
N ARG A 128 -14.62 -5.54 -0.60
CA ARG A 128 -13.97 -6.12 -1.78
C ARG A 128 -13.55 -5.03 -2.75
N ARG A 129 -12.47 -5.27 -3.49
CA ARG A 129 -12.10 -4.44 -4.65
C ARG A 129 -12.94 -4.84 -5.84
N PHE A 130 -13.61 -3.87 -6.47
CA PHE A 130 -14.30 -4.09 -7.73
C PHE A 130 -13.31 -4.04 -8.88
N THR A 131 -13.16 -5.16 -9.59
CA THR A 131 -12.24 -5.32 -10.72
C THR A 131 -12.99 -5.80 -11.96
N ALA A 132 -12.38 -5.61 -13.14
CA ALA A 132 -12.87 -6.16 -14.39
C ALA A 132 -11.82 -7.11 -14.97
N ALA A 133 -12.27 -8.24 -15.44
CA ALA A 133 -11.54 -9.14 -16.31
C ALA A 133 -12.31 -9.30 -17.63
N GLU A 134 -11.66 -9.73 -18.70
CA GLU A 134 -12.11 -9.70 -20.11
C GLU A 134 -13.64 -9.72 -20.38
N ARG A 135 -14.42 -10.52 -19.65
CA ARG A 135 -15.87 -10.68 -19.83
C ARG A 135 -16.67 -10.73 -18.54
N GLU A 136 -16.04 -10.45 -17.41
CA GLU A 136 -16.68 -10.57 -16.10
C GLU A 136 -16.20 -9.46 -15.18
N PHE A 137 -17.02 -9.14 -14.21
CA PHE A 137 -16.62 -8.31 -13.08
C PHE A 137 -16.30 -9.22 -11.89
N ARG A 138 -15.35 -8.81 -11.08
CA ARG A 138 -14.95 -9.52 -9.87
C ARG A 138 -14.91 -8.59 -8.68
N LEU A 139 -15.26 -9.14 -7.55
CA LEU A 139 -15.10 -8.53 -6.24
C LEU A 139 -14.04 -9.32 -5.49
N VAL A 140 -12.84 -8.74 -5.43
CA VAL A 140 -11.61 -9.42 -5.00
C VAL A 140 -11.22 -8.94 -3.61
N PRO A 141 -10.91 -9.84 -2.65
CA PRO A 141 -10.28 -9.45 -1.40
C PRO A 141 -8.81 -9.09 -1.65
N GLU A 142 -8.31 -8.09 -0.93
CA GLU A 142 -6.89 -7.76 -0.86
C GLU A 142 -6.40 -8.07 0.55
N SER A 143 -6.27 -9.34 0.86
CA SER A 143 -5.95 -9.80 2.21
C SER A 143 -4.73 -10.70 2.26
N SER A 144 -3.99 -10.59 3.36
CA SER A 144 -2.93 -11.52 3.71
C SER A 144 -3.46 -12.87 4.21
N HIS A 145 -4.74 -12.95 4.55
CA HIS A 145 -5.39 -14.17 5.03
C HIS A 145 -5.80 -15.07 3.88
N SER A 146 -5.38 -16.33 3.92
CA SER A 146 -5.82 -17.36 2.98
C SER A 146 -7.27 -17.78 3.29
N GLY A 147 -8.04 -18.11 2.24
CA GLY A 147 -9.40 -18.64 2.39
C GLY A 147 -10.52 -17.67 2.04
N LEU A 148 -10.19 -16.41 1.70
CA LEU A 148 -11.16 -15.49 1.13
C LEU A 148 -11.27 -15.72 -0.38
N THR A 149 -12.51 -15.84 -0.87
CA THR A 149 -12.80 -16.10 -2.30
C THR A 149 -13.25 -14.84 -3.01
N ASP A 150 -12.97 -14.79 -4.31
CA ASP A 150 -13.52 -13.78 -5.21
C ASP A 150 -15.01 -14.04 -5.43
N PHE A 151 -15.79 -12.97 -5.57
CA PHE A 151 -17.15 -13.08 -6.10
C PHE A 151 -17.13 -12.70 -7.58
N ILE A 152 -17.59 -13.61 -8.43
CA ILE A 152 -17.67 -13.38 -9.87
C ILE A 152 -19.08 -12.88 -10.19
N LEU A 153 -19.16 -11.77 -10.90
CA LEU A 153 -20.40 -11.18 -11.36
C LEU A 153 -20.50 -11.34 -12.88
N PRO A 154 -21.61 -11.91 -13.39
CA PRO A 154 -21.83 -11.95 -14.82
C PRO A 154 -21.80 -10.55 -15.44
N GLN A 155 -21.37 -10.47 -16.69
CA GLN A 155 -21.38 -9.21 -17.42
C GLN A 155 -22.83 -8.69 -17.53
N GLY A 156 -23.05 -7.43 -17.15
CA GLY A 156 -24.38 -6.81 -17.11
C GLY A 156 -25.15 -7.03 -15.81
N ALA A 157 -24.62 -7.80 -14.87
CA ALA A 157 -25.21 -7.90 -13.54
C ALA A 157 -25.08 -6.55 -12.80
N GLU A 158 -26.17 -6.12 -12.18
CA GLU A 158 -26.13 -4.98 -11.29
C GLU A 158 -25.46 -5.40 -9.97
N LEU A 159 -24.43 -4.64 -9.58
CA LEU A 159 -23.75 -4.88 -8.32
C LEU A 159 -24.61 -4.36 -7.16
N ALA A 160 -25.24 -5.28 -6.43
CA ALA A 160 -25.87 -4.94 -5.16
C ALA A 160 -24.79 -4.67 -4.10
N HIS A 161 -24.60 -3.43 -3.70
CA HIS A 161 -23.67 -3.04 -2.66
C HIS A 161 -24.32 -2.05 -1.68
N LEU A 162 -23.79 -2.01 -0.46
CA LEU A 162 -24.23 -1.05 0.57
C LEU A 162 -23.63 0.34 0.35
N GLY A 163 -22.54 0.42 -0.40
CA GLY A 163 -21.89 1.66 -0.80
C GLY A 163 -20.43 1.49 -1.17
N ILE A 164 -19.81 2.60 -1.54
CA ILE A 164 -18.41 2.69 -1.97
C ILE A 164 -17.60 3.37 -0.89
N VAL A 165 -16.41 2.86 -0.59
CA VAL A 165 -15.48 3.51 0.33
C VAL A 165 -14.98 4.80 -0.32
N ALA A 166 -15.43 5.94 0.18
CA ALA A 166 -15.03 7.26 -0.28
C ALA A 166 -13.78 7.78 0.43
N TYR A 167 -13.60 7.40 1.70
CA TYR A 167 -12.44 7.79 2.49
C TYR A 167 -12.19 6.78 3.63
N ILE A 168 -10.93 6.64 3.99
CA ILE A 168 -10.47 5.76 5.06
C ILE A 168 -9.80 6.63 6.12
N LEU A 169 -10.31 6.61 7.34
CA LEU A 169 -9.67 7.25 8.48
C LEU A 169 -8.74 6.23 9.15
N SER A 170 -7.51 6.17 8.68
CA SER A 170 -6.48 5.36 9.34
C SER A 170 -6.11 6.01 10.67
N ARG A 171 -6.03 5.21 11.73
CA ARG A 171 -5.37 5.65 12.97
C ARG A 171 -3.87 5.77 12.71
N PRO A 172 -3.21 6.77 13.27
CA PRO A 172 -1.75 6.92 13.19
C PRO A 172 -1.02 5.73 13.80
#